data_719eafbee29b31ffa8ccefcaec8d4340
#
_entry.id   719eafbee29b31ffa8ccefcaec8d4340
#
_cell.length_a   1.000
_cell.length_b   1.000
_cell.length_c   1.000
_cell.angle_alpha   90.00
_cell.angle_beta   90.00
_cell.angle_gamma   90.00
#
_symmetry.space_group_name_H-M   'P 1'
#
loop_
_entity.id
_entity.type
_entity.pdbx_description
1 polymer ?
#
loop_
_entity_poly.entity_id
_entity_poly.type
_entity_poly.pdbx_seq_one_letter_code
_entity_poly.pdbx_strand_id
1 'polypeptide(L)'
;MREKSLILVLIFIFFMGLSVNLLLPTKKTKNISWIASERLSDIDGRILEIKDVSGKRFTIMNFWATWCAPCVEEMPMLSKFYNETKMEGISVVGLSIDSEKNVKEFLQKIKVEHHLLVAGATGTNIMEKIGLNPSNSLPFTIMFDRNYDVQEIKLGKLTSNELLYWVNTAER
;
A
#
# COMPACT_ATOMS: atom_id res chain seq x y z
N MET A 1 -1.33 -33.16 -48.47
CA MET A 1 -2.24 -33.41 -47.32
C MET A 1 -1.63 -33.05 -45.97
N ARG A 2 -0.34 -33.26 -45.73
CA ARG A 2 0.33 -32.99 -44.45
C ARG A 2 0.42 -31.48 -44.07
N GLU A 3 0.65 -30.57 -45.04
CA GLU A 3 0.75 -29.13 -44.76
C GLU A 3 -0.56 -28.49 -44.26
N LYS A 4 -1.71 -28.89 -44.86
CA LYS A 4 -3.01 -28.35 -44.43
C LYS A 4 -3.36 -28.78 -43.00
N SER A 5 -2.94 -30.00 -42.60
CA SER A 5 -3.14 -30.50 -41.25
C SER A 5 -2.27 -29.73 -40.22
N LEU A 6 -1.04 -29.34 -40.58
CA LEU A 6 -0.15 -28.59 -39.73
C LEU A 6 -0.69 -27.17 -39.45
N ILE A 7 -1.21 -26.51 -40.49
CA ILE A 7 -1.80 -25.17 -40.39
C ILE A 7 -3.04 -25.19 -39.47
N LEU A 8 -3.90 -26.20 -39.60
CA LEU A 8 -5.09 -26.35 -38.73
C LEU A 8 -4.69 -26.56 -37.26
N VAL A 9 -3.65 -27.34 -36.99
CA VAL A 9 -3.11 -27.53 -35.61
C VAL A 9 -2.57 -26.24 -35.04
N LEU A 10 -1.80 -25.45 -35.81
CA LEU A 10 -1.28 -24.18 -35.38
C LEU A 10 -2.36 -23.13 -35.09
N ILE A 11 -3.42 -23.09 -35.94
CA ILE A 11 -4.58 -22.23 -35.72
C ILE A 11 -5.32 -22.65 -34.46
N PHE A 12 -5.49 -23.94 -34.20
CA PHE A 12 -6.15 -24.47 -33.00
C PHE A 12 -5.38 -24.12 -31.74
N ILE A 13 -4.03 -24.26 -31.76
CA ILE A 13 -3.13 -23.87 -30.63
C ILE A 13 -3.21 -22.37 -30.40
N PHE A 14 -3.22 -21.56 -31.45
CA PHE A 14 -3.33 -20.10 -31.36
C PHE A 14 -4.67 -19.68 -30.73
N PHE A 15 -5.78 -20.23 -31.19
CA PHE A 15 -7.10 -19.96 -30.62
C PHE A 15 -7.26 -20.50 -29.19
N MET A 16 -6.66 -21.66 -28.88
CA MET A 16 -6.66 -22.22 -27.54
C MET A 16 -5.83 -21.37 -26.58
N GLY A 17 -4.67 -20.85 -27.02
CA GLY A 17 -3.86 -19.90 -26.25
C GLY A 17 -4.57 -18.57 -26.01
N LEU A 18 -5.31 -18.06 -27.01
CA LEU A 18 -6.09 -16.83 -26.89
C LEU A 18 -7.27 -17.02 -25.91
N SER A 19 -7.92 -18.20 -25.92
CA SER A 19 -9.04 -18.52 -25.03
C SER A 19 -8.61 -18.66 -23.57
N VAL A 20 -7.42 -19.20 -23.31
CA VAL A 20 -6.88 -19.35 -21.95
C VAL A 20 -6.58 -17.98 -21.33
N ASN A 21 -6.06 -17.04 -22.12
CA ASN A 21 -5.78 -15.68 -21.62
C ASN A 21 -7.05 -14.88 -21.29
N LEU A 22 -8.19 -15.22 -21.91
CA LEU A 22 -9.49 -14.58 -21.65
C LEU A 22 -10.19 -15.12 -20.39
N LEU A 23 -9.76 -16.30 -19.90
CA LEU A 23 -10.39 -17.01 -18.77
C LEU A 23 -9.64 -16.82 -17.45
N LEU A 24 -8.49 -16.12 -17.44
CA LEU A 24 -7.81 -15.80 -16.19
C LEU A 24 -8.63 -14.75 -15.43
N PRO A 25 -9.10 -15.05 -14.21
CA PRO A 25 -9.84 -14.09 -13.41
C PRO A 25 -8.92 -12.91 -13.12
N THR A 26 -9.22 -11.73 -13.66
CA THR A 26 -8.56 -10.51 -13.23
C THR A 26 -8.90 -10.27 -11.77
N LYS A 27 -7.90 -10.28 -10.88
CA LYS A 27 -8.07 -9.95 -9.45
C LYS A 27 -8.76 -8.56 -9.41
N LYS A 28 -10.03 -8.52 -9.02
CA LYS A 28 -10.75 -7.26 -8.91
C LYS A 28 -10.18 -6.50 -7.73
N THR A 29 -9.24 -5.61 -8.00
CA THR A 29 -8.62 -4.75 -7.00
C THR A 29 -9.54 -3.58 -6.67
N LYS A 30 -9.50 -3.09 -5.43
CA LYS A 30 -10.21 -1.87 -5.04
C LYS A 30 -9.38 -0.67 -5.42
N ASN A 31 -9.92 0.21 -6.28
CA ASN A 31 -9.28 1.47 -6.60
C ASN A 31 -9.62 2.53 -5.55
N ILE A 32 -8.59 3.22 -5.07
CA ILE A 32 -8.68 4.28 -4.07
C ILE A 32 -8.07 5.60 -4.58
N SER A 33 -8.08 5.87 -5.89
CA SER A 33 -7.43 7.03 -6.50
C SER A 33 -7.90 8.39 -5.93
N TRP A 34 -9.10 8.45 -5.33
CA TRP A 34 -9.58 9.62 -4.62
C TRP A 34 -8.64 10.07 -3.48
N ILE A 35 -7.84 9.14 -2.90
CA ILE A 35 -6.93 9.44 -1.79
C ILE A 35 -5.74 10.31 -2.24
N ALA A 36 -5.40 10.30 -3.53
CA ALA A 36 -4.26 11.03 -4.08
C ALA A 36 -4.28 12.52 -3.75
N SER A 37 -5.47 13.13 -3.74
CA SER A 37 -5.68 14.55 -3.48
C SER A 37 -6.04 14.88 -2.03
N GLU A 38 -6.07 13.89 -1.13
CA GLU A 38 -6.26 14.16 0.30
C GLU A 38 -5.08 14.96 0.84
N ARG A 39 -5.39 16.06 1.52
CA ARG A 39 -4.41 17.04 2.02
C ARG A 39 -4.24 16.89 3.52
N LEU A 40 -3.04 16.53 3.94
CA LEU A 40 -2.71 16.27 5.34
C LEU A 40 -1.44 17.04 5.71
N SER A 41 -1.27 17.36 6.99
CA SER A 41 -0.02 17.95 7.47
C SER A 41 1.04 16.88 7.71
N ASP A 42 2.29 17.19 7.39
CA ASP A 42 3.41 16.44 7.92
C ASP A 42 3.74 16.89 9.37
N ILE A 43 4.79 16.31 9.96
CA ILE A 43 5.22 16.61 11.33
C ILE A 43 5.78 18.03 11.49
N ASP A 44 6.16 18.68 10.39
CA ASP A 44 6.65 20.07 10.37
C ASP A 44 5.53 21.08 10.10
N GLY A 45 4.30 20.61 9.92
CA GLY A 45 3.11 21.44 9.63
C GLY A 45 2.94 21.81 8.16
N ARG A 46 3.74 21.23 7.24
CA ARG A 46 3.57 21.42 5.80
C ARG A 46 2.38 20.61 5.32
N ILE A 47 1.52 21.22 4.53
CA ILE A 47 0.38 20.53 3.90
C ILE A 47 0.87 19.83 2.63
N LEU A 48 0.72 18.52 2.59
CA LEU A 48 1.07 17.66 1.46
C LEU A 48 -0.17 16.94 0.95
N GLU A 49 -0.22 16.66 -0.33
CA GLU A 49 -1.17 15.69 -0.90
C GLU A 49 -0.55 14.30 -0.81
N ILE A 50 -1.38 13.27 -0.65
CA ILE A 50 -0.86 11.88 -0.54
C ILE A 50 -0.04 11.49 -1.76
N LYS A 51 -0.39 12.01 -2.96
CA LYS A 51 0.40 11.78 -4.18
C LYS A 51 1.85 12.26 -4.08
N ASP A 52 2.11 13.31 -3.28
CA ASP A 52 3.45 13.92 -3.15
C ASP A 52 4.43 12.99 -2.40
N VAL A 53 3.89 12.08 -1.59
CA VAL A 53 4.66 11.10 -0.80
C VAL A 53 4.45 9.66 -1.29
N SER A 54 3.64 9.46 -2.33
CA SER A 54 3.39 8.14 -2.92
C SER A 54 4.57 7.63 -3.74
N GLY A 55 4.80 6.33 -3.69
CA GLY A 55 5.83 5.67 -4.49
C GLY A 55 5.49 5.60 -5.98
N LYS A 56 6.52 5.63 -6.82
CA LYS A 56 6.36 5.48 -8.28
C LYS A 56 5.92 4.07 -8.71
N ARG A 57 6.14 3.09 -7.85
CA ARG A 57 5.80 1.68 -8.04
C ARG A 57 4.70 1.26 -7.08
N PHE A 58 5.01 1.28 -5.80
CA PHE A 58 4.08 0.94 -4.73
C PHE A 58 4.14 1.96 -3.59
N THR A 59 3.02 2.10 -2.90
CA THR A 59 2.93 2.81 -1.63
C THR A 59 2.41 1.86 -0.57
N ILE A 60 3.12 1.76 0.54
CA ILE A 60 2.70 1.06 1.75
C ILE A 60 2.19 2.14 2.70
N MET A 61 0.89 2.19 2.91
CA MET A 61 0.24 3.14 3.80
C MET A 61 -0.17 2.43 5.08
N ASN A 62 0.42 2.86 6.19
CA ASN A 62 0.18 2.30 7.52
C ASN A 62 -0.59 3.29 8.39
N PHE A 63 -1.78 2.92 8.82
CA PHE A 63 -2.58 3.68 9.77
C PHE A 63 -2.19 3.30 11.19
N TRP A 64 -1.86 4.32 12.01
CA TRP A 64 -1.29 4.12 13.31
C TRP A 64 -1.66 5.21 14.32
N ALA A 65 -1.33 4.99 15.61
CA ALA A 65 -1.45 6.00 16.66
C ALA A 65 -0.38 5.77 17.73
N THR A 66 -0.05 6.82 18.48
CA THR A 66 0.98 6.77 19.54
C THR A 66 0.61 5.88 20.72
N TRP A 67 -0.68 5.70 20.96
CA TRP A 67 -1.23 4.83 22.01
C TRP A 67 -1.40 3.36 21.55
N CYS A 68 -1.15 3.06 20.28
CA CYS A 68 -1.26 1.72 19.72
C CYS A 68 0.09 0.98 19.85
N ALA A 69 0.26 0.17 20.88
CA ALA A 69 1.52 -0.53 21.13
C ALA A 69 2.03 -1.37 19.95
N PRO A 70 1.23 -2.22 19.27
CA PRO A 70 1.69 -2.97 18.11
C PRO A 70 2.07 -2.08 16.92
N CYS A 71 1.45 -0.87 16.78
CA CYS A 71 1.83 0.10 15.75
C CYS A 71 3.25 0.63 16.01
N VAL A 72 3.52 0.99 17.26
CA VAL A 72 4.83 1.53 17.68
C VAL A 72 5.94 0.48 17.47
N GLU A 73 5.64 -0.78 17.79
CA GLU A 73 6.60 -1.88 17.64
C GLU A 73 7.02 -2.16 16.19
N GLU A 74 6.15 -1.88 15.20
CA GLU A 74 6.48 -2.11 13.78
C GLU A 74 7.20 -0.93 13.10
N MET A 75 7.18 0.28 13.68
CA MET A 75 7.76 1.48 13.07
C MET A 75 9.25 1.37 12.71
N PRO A 76 10.13 0.80 13.54
CA PRO A 76 11.53 0.64 13.17
C PRO A 76 11.71 -0.25 11.93
N MET A 77 10.91 -1.31 11.82
CA MET A 77 10.90 -2.21 10.68
C MET A 77 10.40 -1.49 9.41
N LEU A 78 9.34 -0.70 9.51
CA LEU A 78 8.81 0.10 8.39
C LEU A 78 9.84 1.14 7.92
N SER A 79 10.53 1.82 8.84
CA SER A 79 11.60 2.77 8.52
C SER A 79 12.79 2.11 7.83
N LYS A 80 13.20 0.93 8.31
CA LYS A 80 14.26 0.14 7.67
C LYS A 80 13.85 -0.25 6.25
N PHE A 81 12.65 -0.82 6.09
CA PHE A 81 12.13 -1.23 4.79
C PHE A 81 12.08 -0.05 3.80
N TYR A 82 11.60 1.12 4.24
CA TYR A 82 11.60 2.34 3.42
C TYR A 82 13.00 2.69 2.92
N ASN A 83 14.00 2.70 3.81
CA ASN A 83 15.37 3.04 3.43
C ASN A 83 15.97 2.07 2.42
N GLU A 84 15.63 0.80 2.52
CA GLU A 84 16.11 -0.25 1.60
C GLU A 84 15.43 -0.18 0.22
N THR A 85 14.16 0.29 0.14
CA THR A 85 13.33 0.15 -1.07
C THR A 85 12.97 1.48 -1.76
N LYS A 86 13.20 2.63 -1.12
CA LYS A 86 12.84 3.95 -1.69
C LYS A 86 13.45 4.23 -3.07
N MET A 87 14.66 3.74 -3.34
CA MET A 87 15.31 3.89 -4.64
C MET A 87 14.68 2.99 -5.72
N GLU A 88 13.93 1.99 -5.32
CA GLU A 88 13.16 1.11 -6.21
C GLU A 88 11.76 1.65 -6.51
N GLY A 89 11.45 2.85 -6.03
CA GLY A 89 10.16 3.50 -6.24
C GLY A 89 9.06 3.03 -5.29
N ILE A 90 9.43 2.44 -4.15
CA ILE A 90 8.49 2.06 -3.09
C ILE A 90 8.54 3.12 -1.99
N SER A 91 7.37 3.62 -1.61
CA SER A 91 7.21 4.55 -0.49
C SER A 91 6.52 3.89 0.68
N VAL A 92 6.89 4.32 1.90
CA VAL A 92 6.18 3.99 3.13
C VAL A 92 5.64 5.29 3.73
N VAL A 93 4.34 5.31 4.00
CA VAL A 93 3.62 6.47 4.53
C VAL A 93 2.90 6.04 5.80
N GLY A 94 3.36 6.52 6.95
CA GLY A 94 2.63 6.39 8.21
C GLY A 94 1.59 7.48 8.33
N LEU A 95 0.32 7.12 8.36
CA LEU A 95 -0.80 8.03 8.51
C LEU A 95 -1.33 7.93 9.94
N SER A 96 -1.02 8.94 10.76
CA SER A 96 -1.42 8.97 12.17
C SER A 96 -2.87 9.42 12.32
N ILE A 97 -3.66 8.64 13.06
CA ILE A 97 -5.00 9.06 13.51
C ILE A 97 -4.98 9.77 14.86
N ASP A 98 -3.79 10.03 15.40
CA ASP A 98 -3.59 10.75 16.66
C ASP A 98 -3.42 12.25 16.44
N SER A 99 -3.43 13.03 17.52
CA SER A 99 -3.20 14.47 17.46
C SER A 99 -1.75 14.80 17.10
N GLU A 100 -1.55 15.94 16.44
CA GLU A 100 -0.22 16.44 16.09
C GLU A 100 0.70 16.57 17.31
N LYS A 101 0.14 17.03 18.45
CA LYS A 101 0.88 17.14 19.70
C LYS A 101 1.43 15.80 20.14
N ASN A 102 0.59 14.77 20.20
CA ASN A 102 0.99 13.44 20.64
C ASN A 102 2.04 12.84 19.70
N VAL A 103 1.88 13.02 18.38
CA VAL A 103 2.85 12.56 17.38
C VAL A 103 4.20 13.26 17.58
N LYS A 104 4.23 14.58 17.78
CA LYS A 104 5.47 15.34 18.01
C LYS A 104 6.18 14.89 19.29
N GLU A 105 5.46 14.70 20.39
CA GLU A 105 6.01 14.20 21.65
C GLU A 105 6.56 12.78 21.53
N PHE A 106 5.89 11.93 20.76
CA PHE A 106 6.34 10.57 20.46
C PHE A 106 7.65 10.56 19.67
N LEU A 107 7.78 11.39 18.63
CA LEU A 107 8.95 11.46 17.77
C LEU A 107 10.21 12.02 18.48
N GLN A 108 10.07 12.63 19.64
CA GLN A 108 11.22 12.98 20.49
C GLN A 108 11.90 11.73 21.09
N LYS A 109 11.17 10.58 21.14
CA LYS A 109 11.64 9.35 21.78
C LYS A 109 12.02 8.27 20.77
N ILE A 110 11.45 8.31 19.58
CA ILE A 110 11.64 7.28 18.54
C ILE A 110 11.94 7.96 17.21
N LYS A 111 13.03 7.56 16.57
CA LYS A 111 13.38 8.00 15.22
C LYS A 111 12.56 7.22 14.19
N VAL A 112 11.85 7.93 13.33
CA VAL A 112 11.12 7.41 12.17
C VAL A 112 11.68 8.05 10.92
N GLU A 113 11.96 7.25 9.87
CA GLU A 113 12.64 7.72 8.65
C GLU A 113 11.75 7.67 7.41
N HIS A 114 10.62 6.97 7.48
CA HIS A 114 9.61 7.01 6.41
C HIS A 114 8.70 8.24 6.56
N HIS A 115 7.91 8.52 5.52
CA HIS A 115 6.99 9.66 5.53
C HIS A 115 5.94 9.52 6.64
N LEU A 116 5.72 10.58 7.39
CA LEU A 116 4.68 10.66 8.41
C LEU A 116 3.71 11.80 8.09
N LEU A 117 2.43 11.46 8.02
CA LEU A 117 1.33 12.42 7.88
C LEU A 117 0.43 12.34 9.12
N VAL A 118 -0.01 13.50 9.57
CA VAL A 118 -0.91 13.64 10.72
C VAL A 118 -2.31 13.91 10.20
N ALA A 119 -3.19 12.95 10.37
CA ALA A 119 -4.57 13.03 9.91
C ALA A 119 -5.57 13.24 11.07
N GLY A 120 -5.22 12.90 12.30
CA GLY A 120 -6.15 12.98 13.42
C GLY A 120 -7.46 12.25 13.13
N ALA A 121 -8.59 12.86 13.46
CA ALA A 121 -9.91 12.29 13.18
C ALA A 121 -10.19 12.05 11.69
N THR A 122 -9.60 12.86 10.79
CA THR A 122 -9.72 12.67 9.33
C THR A 122 -9.14 11.32 8.90
N GLY A 123 -8.12 10.81 9.59
CA GLY A 123 -7.54 9.49 9.30
C GLY A 123 -8.52 8.35 9.49
N THR A 124 -9.40 8.42 10.49
CA THR A 124 -10.48 7.45 10.66
C THR A 124 -11.48 7.52 9.50
N ASN A 125 -11.88 8.71 9.07
CA ASN A 125 -12.77 8.88 7.93
C ASN A 125 -12.16 8.34 6.63
N ILE A 126 -10.85 8.56 6.41
CA ILE A 126 -10.11 7.99 5.28
C ILE A 126 -10.15 6.46 5.33
N MET A 127 -9.90 5.86 6.49
CA MET A 127 -9.90 4.42 6.71
C MET A 127 -11.29 3.81 6.45
N GLU A 128 -12.36 4.46 6.92
CA GLU A 128 -13.75 4.09 6.66
C GLU A 128 -14.10 4.16 5.17
N LYS A 129 -13.69 5.23 4.50
CA LYS A 129 -13.93 5.42 3.06
C LYS A 129 -13.15 4.40 2.21
N ILE A 130 -11.98 3.98 2.65
CA ILE A 130 -11.27 2.84 2.06
C ILE A 130 -12.12 1.57 2.18
N GLY A 131 -12.80 1.36 3.32
CA GLY A 131 -13.77 0.27 3.50
C GLY A 131 -13.18 -1.13 3.50
N LEU A 132 -11.90 -1.28 3.83
CA LEU A 132 -11.18 -2.56 3.93
C LEU A 132 -10.81 -2.92 5.37
N ASN A 133 -11.23 -2.11 6.33
CA ASN A 133 -11.04 -2.29 7.77
C ASN A 133 -12.36 -2.02 8.51
N PRO A 134 -13.29 -2.97 8.51
CA PRO A 134 -14.65 -2.74 9.03
C PRO A 134 -14.70 -2.50 10.55
N SER A 135 -13.66 -2.88 11.27
CA SER A 135 -13.55 -2.66 12.72
C SER A 135 -12.80 -1.39 13.11
N ASN A 136 -12.28 -0.64 12.14
CA ASN A 136 -11.37 0.50 12.34
C ASN A 136 -10.22 0.17 13.31
N SER A 137 -9.76 -1.09 13.31
CA SER A 137 -8.67 -1.56 14.17
C SER A 137 -7.30 -1.06 13.70
N LEU A 138 -6.37 -0.91 14.64
CA LEU A 138 -4.98 -0.55 14.39
C LEU A 138 -4.02 -1.65 14.86
N PRO A 139 -2.82 -1.78 14.23
CA PRO A 139 -2.46 -1.12 12.97
C PRO A 139 -3.26 -1.65 11.79
N PHE A 140 -3.43 -0.82 10.77
CA PHE A 140 -4.02 -1.19 9.50
C PHE A 140 -3.08 -0.75 8.38
N THR A 141 -2.69 -1.68 7.52
CA THR A 141 -1.76 -1.39 6.42
C THR A 141 -2.36 -1.82 5.10
N ILE A 142 -2.23 -0.98 4.10
CA ILE A 142 -2.55 -1.27 2.70
C ILE A 142 -1.33 -1.05 1.83
N MET A 143 -1.17 -1.87 0.80
CA MET A 143 -0.25 -1.62 -0.30
C MET A 143 -1.06 -1.35 -1.56
N PHE A 144 -0.77 -0.28 -2.26
CA PHE A 144 -1.38 0.06 -3.54
C PHE A 144 -0.31 0.46 -4.57
N ASP A 145 -0.64 0.30 -5.83
CA ASP A 145 0.24 0.65 -6.93
C ASP A 145 0.12 2.13 -7.34
N ARG A 146 0.85 2.54 -8.37
CA ARG A 146 0.83 3.90 -8.92
C ARG A 146 -0.53 4.38 -9.43
N ASN A 147 -1.43 3.44 -9.73
CA ASN A 147 -2.80 3.72 -10.16
C ASN A 147 -3.78 3.76 -8.98
N TYR A 148 -3.27 3.61 -7.74
CA TYR A 148 -4.04 3.50 -6.50
C TYR A 148 -4.94 2.26 -6.46
N ASP A 149 -4.59 1.20 -7.17
CA ASP A 149 -5.22 -0.10 -7.05
C ASP A 149 -4.63 -0.85 -5.86
N VAL A 150 -5.47 -1.20 -4.89
CA VAL A 150 -5.03 -1.90 -3.67
C VAL A 150 -4.62 -3.31 -4.03
N GLN A 151 -3.37 -3.64 -3.76
CA GLN A 151 -2.75 -4.93 -4.01
C GLN A 151 -2.86 -5.86 -2.80
N GLU A 152 -2.53 -5.35 -1.61
CA GLU A 152 -2.51 -6.12 -0.37
C GLU A 152 -3.04 -5.32 0.81
N ILE A 153 -3.54 -6.03 1.83
CA ILE A 153 -4.03 -5.45 3.09
C ILE A 153 -3.59 -6.28 4.29
N LYS A 154 -3.37 -5.61 5.41
CA LYS A 154 -3.11 -6.24 6.71
C LYS A 154 -3.91 -5.55 7.81
N LEU A 155 -4.65 -6.32 8.57
CA LEU A 155 -5.23 -5.94 9.85
C LEU A 155 -4.32 -6.49 10.95
N GLY A 156 -3.87 -5.64 11.86
CA GLY A 156 -2.88 -5.98 12.88
C GLY A 156 -1.43 -5.84 12.41
N LYS A 157 -0.50 -6.16 13.30
CA LYS A 157 0.94 -5.95 13.12
C LYS A 157 1.49 -6.64 11.87
N LEU A 158 2.25 -5.88 11.10
CA LEU A 158 2.91 -6.33 9.89
C LEU A 158 4.34 -6.80 10.20
N THR A 159 4.83 -7.77 9.44
CA THR A 159 6.19 -8.30 9.55
C THR A 159 7.02 -8.02 8.31
N SER A 160 8.36 -8.05 8.46
CA SER A 160 9.27 -7.88 7.31
C SER A 160 9.04 -8.92 6.22
N ASN A 161 8.76 -10.18 6.59
CA ASN A 161 8.53 -11.25 5.62
C ASN A 161 7.24 -11.01 4.81
N GLU A 162 6.18 -10.49 5.45
CA GLU A 162 4.94 -10.12 4.75
C GLU A 162 5.18 -8.97 3.78
N LEU A 163 5.92 -7.92 4.18
CA LEU A 163 6.27 -6.82 3.28
C LEU A 163 7.06 -7.30 2.05
N LEU A 164 8.09 -8.10 2.26
CA LEU A 164 8.89 -8.67 1.16
C LEU A 164 8.03 -9.56 0.25
N TYR A 165 7.15 -10.37 0.82
CA TYR A 165 6.21 -11.18 0.06
C TYR A 165 5.29 -10.31 -0.80
N TRP A 166 4.70 -9.26 -0.25
CA TRP A 166 3.82 -8.35 -0.96
C TRP A 166 4.46 -7.73 -2.20
N VAL A 167 5.66 -7.16 -2.01
CA VAL A 167 6.37 -6.50 -3.11
C VAL A 167 6.77 -7.49 -4.20
N ASN A 168 7.26 -8.67 -3.82
CA ASN A 168 7.70 -9.70 -4.78
C ASN A 168 6.55 -10.35 -5.55
N THR A 169 5.34 -10.41 -4.97
CA THR A 169 4.17 -11.04 -5.60
C THR A 169 3.32 -10.10 -6.43
N ALA A 170 3.28 -8.80 -6.07
CA ALA A 170 2.55 -7.80 -6.82
C ALA A 170 3.14 -7.48 -8.22
N GLU A 171 4.34 -7.96 -8.50
CA GLU A 171 5.04 -7.77 -9.78
C GLU A 171 4.74 -8.85 -10.82
N ARG A 172 4.00 -9.88 -10.46
CA ARG A 172 3.66 -11.01 -11.34
C ARG A 172 2.27 -10.84 -11.94
#